data_4bbb242a7bd6a16ed4cc7a0678af58cf
#
_entry.id   4bbb242a7bd6a16ed4cc7a0678af58cf
#
_cell.length_a   1.000
_cell.length_b   1.000
_cell.length_c   1.000
_cell.angle_alpha   90.00
_cell.angle_beta   90.00
_cell.angle_gamma   90.00
#
_symmetry.space_group_name_H-M   'P 1'
#
loop_
_entity.id
_entity.type
_entity.pdbx_description
1 polymer ?
#
loop_
_entity_poly.entity_id
_entity_poly.type
_entity_poly.pdbx_seq_one_letter_code
_entity_poly.pdbx_strand_id
1 'polypeptide(L)'
;MQQQLKVLGFAVSLLIGGATFAIAEGEDPYAEPSPNYLRQFTEQGARTFVLERFDAEGKLVARSVERLDGKVKIDGSIKRTIGGREISLRGLTACPTENVVYNRVQTWKCADAARDYAEAVYNRRASVILCKTLVLTPAGGETIPASCFVLVGGNGEPFRTVNDDDGMVFLGLATIGRTKDGRSRRPDLEESQSLSRSMGVQDAD
;
A
#
# COMPACT_ATOMS: atom_id res chain seq x y z
N MET A 1 35.73 28.31 -64.02
CA MET A 1 36.05 27.23 -63.08
C MET A 1 35.25 27.50 -61.82
N GLN A 2 34.09 26.81 -61.67
CA GLN A 2 33.20 26.92 -60.54
C GLN A 2 33.41 25.67 -59.64
N GLN A 3 33.89 25.85 -58.42
CA GLN A 3 33.98 24.80 -57.41
C GLN A 3 32.66 24.74 -56.64
N GLN A 4 31.99 23.59 -56.72
CA GLN A 4 30.82 23.24 -55.96
C GLN A 4 31.23 22.76 -54.56
N LEU A 5 30.78 23.47 -53.55
CA LEU A 5 30.93 23.08 -52.13
C LEU A 5 29.80 22.15 -51.74
N LYS A 6 30.08 20.87 -51.53
CA LYS A 6 29.13 19.90 -50.98
C LYS A 6 29.09 20.05 -49.47
N VAL A 7 27.95 20.49 -48.95
CA VAL A 7 27.65 20.51 -47.52
C VAL A 7 27.06 19.13 -47.16
N LEU A 8 27.80 18.33 -46.37
CA LEU A 8 27.29 17.11 -45.75
C LEU A 8 26.51 17.51 -44.51
N GLY A 9 25.16 17.34 -44.58
CA GLY A 9 24.30 17.46 -43.42
C GLY A 9 24.35 16.17 -42.58
N PHE A 10 24.86 16.21 -41.37
CA PHE A 10 24.74 15.15 -40.39
C PHE A 10 23.37 15.30 -39.68
N ALA A 11 22.47 14.39 -39.99
CA ALA A 11 21.23 14.24 -39.22
C ALA A 11 21.53 13.44 -37.94
N VAL A 12 21.53 14.09 -36.78
CA VAL A 12 21.59 13.43 -35.47
C VAL A 12 20.16 13.03 -35.12
N SER A 13 19.83 11.75 -35.29
CA SER A 13 18.59 11.16 -34.79
C SER A 13 18.72 10.95 -33.28
N LEU A 14 18.07 11.81 -32.47
CA LEU A 14 17.85 11.59 -31.05
C LEU A 14 16.82 10.46 -30.90
N LEU A 15 17.28 9.24 -30.61
CA LEU A 15 16.44 8.17 -30.09
C LEU A 15 16.10 8.46 -28.63
N ILE A 16 14.96 9.11 -28.40
CA ILE A 16 14.34 9.18 -27.08
C ILE A 16 13.79 7.78 -26.79
N GLY A 17 14.60 6.96 -26.13
CA GLY A 17 14.20 5.66 -25.60
C GLY A 17 13.19 5.87 -24.46
N GLY A 18 11.90 5.97 -24.80
CA GLY A 18 10.84 5.84 -23.81
C GLY A 18 10.85 4.41 -23.29
N ALA A 19 11.30 4.21 -22.07
CA ALA A 19 11.11 2.95 -21.38
C ALA A 19 9.61 2.77 -21.13
N THR A 20 8.93 2.12 -22.07
CA THR A 20 7.57 1.59 -21.86
C THR A 20 7.69 0.45 -20.87
N PHE A 21 7.33 0.71 -19.61
CA PHE A 21 7.10 -0.35 -18.66
C PHE A 21 5.88 -1.14 -19.15
N ALA A 22 6.13 -2.29 -19.75
CA ALA A 22 5.08 -3.25 -20.07
C ALA A 22 4.53 -3.78 -18.73
N ILE A 23 3.36 -3.31 -18.32
CA ILE A 23 2.56 -3.94 -17.28
C ILE A 23 1.99 -5.20 -17.93
N ALA A 24 2.34 -6.37 -17.41
CA ALA A 24 1.77 -7.62 -17.88
C ALA A 24 0.24 -7.58 -17.71
N GLU A 25 -0.50 -7.83 -18.79
CA GLU A 25 -1.96 -7.94 -18.76
C GLU A 25 -2.33 -9.12 -17.85
N GLY A 26 -3.09 -8.84 -16.77
CA GLY A 26 -3.69 -9.85 -15.91
C GLY A 26 -3.12 -10.00 -14.50
N GLU A 27 -2.20 -9.14 -14.06
CA GLU A 27 -1.79 -9.12 -12.65
C GLU A 27 -2.88 -8.49 -11.77
N ASP A 28 -3.12 -9.09 -10.60
CA ASP A 28 -4.01 -8.52 -9.58
C ASP A 28 -3.53 -7.09 -9.23
N PRO A 29 -4.36 -6.06 -9.47
CA PRO A 29 -3.98 -4.68 -9.19
C PRO A 29 -3.61 -4.45 -7.71
N TYR A 30 -4.02 -5.35 -6.83
CA TYR A 30 -3.72 -5.31 -5.41
C TYR A 30 -2.56 -6.22 -4.99
N ALA A 31 -1.88 -6.89 -5.93
CA ALA A 31 -0.71 -7.70 -5.63
C ALA A 31 0.35 -6.87 -4.89
N GLU A 32 1.03 -7.50 -3.94
CA GLU A 32 2.09 -6.86 -3.16
C GLU A 32 3.25 -6.43 -4.07
N PRO A 33 3.64 -5.15 -4.06
CA PRO A 33 4.74 -4.66 -4.87
C PRO A 33 6.08 -5.14 -4.30
N SER A 34 7.03 -5.43 -5.18
CA SER A 34 8.38 -5.75 -4.73
C SER A 34 9.06 -4.55 -4.04
N PRO A 35 10.01 -4.79 -3.11
CA PRO A 35 10.78 -3.70 -2.51
C PRO A 35 11.51 -2.85 -3.56
N ASN A 36 11.99 -3.44 -4.65
CA ASN A 36 12.66 -2.72 -5.73
C ASN A 36 11.71 -1.76 -6.47
N TYR A 37 10.45 -2.14 -6.63
CA TYR A 37 9.45 -1.25 -7.21
C TYR A 37 9.19 -0.05 -6.29
N LEU A 38 9.01 -0.26 -4.99
CA LEU A 38 8.80 0.83 -4.04
C LEU A 38 10.01 1.75 -3.93
N ARG A 39 11.23 1.22 -4.01
CA ARG A 39 12.46 2.01 -3.95
C ARG A 39 12.58 3.08 -5.03
N GLN A 40 11.89 2.93 -6.16
CA GLN A 40 11.88 3.95 -7.23
C GLN A 40 11.27 5.29 -6.77
N PHE A 41 10.47 5.25 -5.70
CA PHE A 41 9.82 6.44 -5.13
C PHE A 41 10.52 6.98 -3.89
N THR A 42 11.69 6.43 -3.51
CA THR A 42 12.41 6.93 -2.33
C THR A 42 13.05 8.28 -2.64
N GLU A 43 12.87 9.24 -1.73
CA GLU A 43 13.56 10.53 -1.72
C GLU A 43 14.49 10.61 -0.51
N GLN A 44 15.68 11.22 -0.70
CA GLN A 44 16.63 11.35 0.41
C GLN A 44 16.07 12.28 1.49
N GLY A 45 15.98 11.75 2.72
CA GLY A 45 15.55 12.52 3.89
C GLY A 45 14.05 12.83 3.94
N ALA A 46 13.22 12.19 3.11
CA ALA A 46 11.79 12.39 3.10
C ALA A 46 11.05 11.06 3.00
N ARG A 47 9.81 11.04 3.50
CA ARG A 47 8.85 9.99 3.22
C ARG A 47 8.04 10.35 1.99
N THR A 48 7.70 9.35 1.19
CA THR A 48 6.90 9.54 -0.03
C THR A 48 5.58 8.78 0.07
N PHE A 49 4.49 9.42 -0.33
CA PHE A 49 3.20 8.79 -0.50
C PHE A 49 2.90 8.63 -1.99
N VAL A 50 2.54 7.42 -2.38
CA VAL A 50 2.14 7.05 -3.74
C VAL A 50 0.72 6.53 -3.69
N LEU A 51 -0.16 7.11 -4.48
CA LEU A 51 -1.52 6.60 -4.68
C LEU A 51 -1.68 6.15 -6.13
N GLU A 52 -1.88 4.85 -6.32
CA GLU A 52 -2.15 4.24 -7.62
C GLU A 52 -3.64 3.94 -7.77
N ARG A 53 -4.20 4.32 -8.93
CA ARG A 53 -5.60 4.08 -9.28
C ARG A 53 -5.67 3.18 -10.50
N PHE A 54 -6.46 2.14 -10.39
CA PHE A 54 -6.66 1.14 -11.43
C PHE A 54 -8.10 1.19 -11.94
N ASP A 55 -8.32 0.85 -13.21
CA ASP A 55 -9.66 0.60 -13.75
C ASP A 55 -10.20 -0.78 -13.32
N ALA A 56 -11.38 -1.13 -13.81
CA ALA A 56 -12.02 -2.39 -13.50
C ALA A 56 -11.29 -3.61 -14.09
N GLU A 57 -10.49 -3.40 -15.12
CA GLU A 57 -9.67 -4.39 -15.81
C GLU A 57 -8.29 -4.59 -15.14
N GLY A 58 -8.00 -3.82 -14.08
CA GLY A 58 -6.72 -3.90 -13.35
C GLY A 58 -5.59 -3.11 -14.00
N LYS A 59 -5.88 -2.24 -14.97
CA LYS A 59 -4.88 -1.38 -15.61
C LYS A 59 -4.66 -0.12 -14.78
N LEU A 60 -3.39 0.25 -14.56
CA LEU A 60 -3.02 1.50 -13.92
C LEU A 60 -3.43 2.69 -14.80
N VAL A 61 -4.34 3.53 -14.30
CA VAL A 61 -4.86 4.71 -15.02
C VAL A 61 -4.38 6.04 -14.45
N ALA A 62 -3.98 6.06 -13.19
CA ALA A 62 -3.43 7.26 -12.57
C ALA A 62 -2.47 6.91 -11.42
N ARG A 63 -1.45 7.74 -11.26
CA ARG A 63 -0.52 7.70 -10.13
C ARG A 63 -0.25 9.11 -9.64
N SER A 64 -0.37 9.35 -8.33
CA SER A 64 0.16 10.55 -7.69
C SER A 64 1.31 10.17 -6.77
N VAL A 65 2.36 11.00 -6.76
CA VAL A 65 3.53 10.84 -5.90
C VAL A 65 3.68 12.15 -5.13
N GLU A 66 3.71 12.07 -3.81
CA GLU A 66 3.72 13.24 -2.93
C GLU A 66 4.74 13.06 -1.82
N ARG A 67 5.48 14.10 -1.53
CA ARG A 67 6.34 14.16 -0.34
C ARG A 67 5.47 14.33 0.91
N LEU A 68 5.75 13.56 1.96
CA LEU A 68 5.08 13.68 3.24
C LEU A 68 5.91 14.49 4.22
N ASP A 69 5.46 15.69 4.55
CA ASP A 69 6.12 16.59 5.51
C ASP A 69 5.65 16.36 6.96
N GLY A 70 4.60 15.56 7.16
CA GLY A 70 4.00 15.30 8.47
C GLY A 70 3.82 13.82 8.80
N LYS A 71 3.25 13.56 9.96
CA LYS A 71 2.88 12.20 10.37
C LYS A 71 1.62 11.75 9.65
N VAL A 72 1.53 10.45 9.39
CA VAL A 72 0.27 9.79 9.03
C VAL A 72 -0.60 9.78 10.28
N LYS A 73 -1.84 10.28 10.18
CA LYS A 73 -2.80 10.20 11.27
C LYS A 73 -3.48 8.83 11.23
N ILE A 74 -3.50 8.17 12.38
CA ILE A 74 -4.10 6.84 12.54
C ILE A 74 -5.44 7.00 13.24
N ASP A 75 -6.51 6.68 12.55
CA ASP A 75 -7.88 6.76 13.05
C ASP A 75 -8.50 5.36 13.19
N GLY A 76 -8.44 4.82 14.39
CA GLY A 76 -8.86 3.44 14.64
C GLY A 76 -7.94 2.40 13.99
N SER A 77 -8.47 1.19 13.77
CA SER A 77 -7.64 0.08 13.24
C SER A 77 -7.49 0.12 11.73
N ILE A 78 -8.49 0.56 10.98
CA ILE A 78 -8.50 0.44 9.51
C ILE A 78 -8.45 1.78 8.76
N LYS A 79 -8.36 2.92 9.44
CA LYS A 79 -8.33 4.23 8.81
C LYS A 79 -6.99 4.93 8.98
N ARG A 80 -6.54 5.60 7.91
CA ARG A 80 -5.30 6.38 7.84
C ARG A 80 -5.56 7.71 7.13
N THR A 81 -5.06 8.83 7.65
CA THR A 81 -5.01 10.08 6.87
C THR A 81 -3.56 10.30 6.41
N ILE A 82 -3.34 10.21 5.10
CA ILE A 82 -2.04 10.27 4.45
C ILE A 82 -2.05 11.41 3.43
N GLY A 83 -1.20 12.42 3.60
CA GLY A 83 -1.16 13.56 2.67
C GLY A 83 -2.52 14.29 2.57
N GLY A 84 -3.27 14.37 3.67
CA GLY A 84 -4.60 14.97 3.70
C GLY A 84 -5.73 14.10 3.12
N ARG A 85 -5.44 12.89 2.65
CA ARG A 85 -6.45 11.94 2.14
C ARG A 85 -6.80 10.91 3.20
N GLU A 86 -8.09 10.69 3.42
CA GLU A 86 -8.57 9.61 4.28
C GLU A 86 -8.58 8.29 3.49
N ILE A 87 -7.79 7.33 3.93
CA ILE A 87 -7.68 5.99 3.38
C ILE A 87 -8.32 5.01 4.36
N SER A 88 -9.15 4.09 3.86
CA SER A 88 -9.65 2.95 4.62
C SER A 88 -9.10 1.66 4.03
N LEU A 89 -8.59 0.77 4.87
CA LEU A 89 -8.10 -0.53 4.41
C LEU A 89 -9.24 -1.32 3.77
N ARG A 90 -9.06 -1.67 2.50
CA ARG A 90 -10.10 -2.21 1.63
C ARG A 90 -10.63 -3.55 2.13
N GLY A 91 -11.95 -3.65 2.27
CA GLY A 91 -12.63 -4.92 2.59
C GLY A 91 -12.36 -5.46 3.99
N LEU A 92 -11.75 -4.67 4.86
CA LEU A 92 -11.55 -5.00 6.27
C LEU A 92 -12.61 -4.36 7.16
N THR A 93 -12.85 -4.98 8.30
CA THR A 93 -13.66 -4.49 9.41
C THR A 93 -12.74 -4.19 10.58
N ALA A 94 -12.97 -3.06 11.24
CA ALA A 94 -12.21 -2.65 12.41
C ALA A 94 -12.34 -3.67 13.54
N CYS A 95 -11.46 -3.59 14.50
CA CYS A 95 -11.35 -4.42 15.70
C CYS A 95 -12.60 -5.27 15.97
N PRO A 96 -12.53 -6.59 15.86
CA PRO A 96 -13.70 -7.47 16.03
C PRO A 96 -14.24 -7.43 17.46
N THR A 97 -13.34 -7.18 18.42
CA THR A 97 -13.62 -7.16 19.86
C THR A 97 -12.90 -6.00 20.53
N GLU A 98 -13.24 -5.69 21.78
CA GLU A 98 -12.54 -4.68 22.56
C GLU A 98 -11.09 -5.09 22.84
N ASN A 99 -10.87 -6.38 23.11
CA ASN A 99 -9.58 -6.94 23.45
C ASN A 99 -9.19 -8.06 22.48
N VAL A 100 -7.89 -8.19 22.22
CA VAL A 100 -7.28 -9.28 21.46
C VAL A 100 -6.31 -10.02 22.37
N VAL A 101 -6.40 -11.34 22.39
CA VAL A 101 -5.49 -12.20 23.14
C VAL A 101 -4.41 -12.73 22.18
N TYR A 102 -3.15 -12.44 22.49
CA TYR A 102 -2.01 -12.92 21.72
C TYR A 102 -1.29 -14.04 22.50
N ASN A 103 -0.98 -15.15 21.83
CA ASN A 103 -0.31 -16.32 22.40
C ASN A 103 -1.00 -16.88 23.66
N ARG A 104 -2.33 -16.69 23.80
CA ARG A 104 -3.13 -17.11 24.97
C ARG A 104 -2.68 -16.54 26.32
N VAL A 105 -1.82 -15.54 26.32
CA VAL A 105 -1.19 -15.00 27.55
C VAL A 105 -1.33 -13.49 27.64
N GLN A 106 -1.19 -12.79 26.54
CA GLN A 106 -1.18 -11.32 26.52
C GLN A 106 -2.50 -10.80 25.96
N THR A 107 -3.18 -9.98 26.76
CA THR A 107 -4.42 -9.29 26.33
C THR A 107 -4.11 -7.83 26.03
N TRP A 108 -4.47 -7.37 24.85
CA TRP A 108 -4.33 -5.98 24.42
C TRP A 108 -5.69 -5.40 24.08
N LYS A 109 -5.87 -4.10 24.35
CA LYS A 109 -6.98 -3.37 23.75
C LYS A 109 -6.74 -3.29 22.25
N CYS A 110 -7.66 -3.82 21.45
CA CYS A 110 -7.50 -3.93 20.01
C CYS A 110 -7.21 -2.57 19.37
N ALA A 111 -7.94 -1.52 19.74
CA ALA A 111 -7.73 -0.17 19.18
C ALA A 111 -6.33 0.41 19.52
N ASP A 112 -5.80 0.13 20.70
CA ASP A 112 -4.48 0.61 21.09
C ASP A 112 -3.38 -0.17 20.36
N ALA A 113 -3.48 -1.51 20.32
CA ALA A 113 -2.54 -2.35 19.58
C ALA A 113 -2.53 -2.03 18.08
N ALA A 114 -3.70 -1.80 17.48
CA ALA A 114 -3.83 -1.42 16.10
C ALA A 114 -3.16 -0.06 15.80
N ARG A 115 -3.34 0.91 16.69
CA ARG A 115 -2.70 2.21 16.58
C ARG A 115 -1.18 2.08 16.70
N ASP A 116 -0.68 1.34 17.69
CA ASP A 116 0.76 1.17 17.93
C ASP A 116 1.44 0.45 16.77
N TYR A 117 0.79 -0.56 16.19
CA TYR A 117 1.25 -1.23 14.97
C TYR A 117 1.35 -0.25 13.82
N ALA A 118 0.26 0.47 13.51
CA ALA A 118 0.23 1.41 12.41
C ALA A 118 1.22 2.58 12.60
N GLU A 119 1.36 3.13 13.83
CA GLU A 119 2.38 4.13 14.15
C GLU A 119 3.80 3.60 13.91
N ALA A 120 4.06 2.34 14.24
CA ALA A 120 5.36 1.73 13.98
C ALA A 120 5.62 1.59 12.48
N VAL A 121 4.65 1.14 11.71
CA VAL A 121 4.78 0.93 10.26
C VAL A 121 4.89 2.26 9.52
N TYR A 122 3.93 3.16 9.71
CA TYR A 122 3.80 4.38 8.91
C TYR A 122 4.69 5.54 9.37
N ASN A 123 4.86 5.72 10.67
CA ASN A 123 5.49 6.91 11.22
C ASN A 123 6.94 6.71 11.68
N ARG A 124 7.32 5.47 12.02
CA ARG A 124 8.68 5.19 12.50
C ARG A 124 9.58 4.51 11.47
N ARG A 125 9.01 3.71 10.56
CA ARG A 125 9.80 2.84 9.67
C ARG A 125 9.60 3.13 8.18
N ALA A 126 8.51 3.80 7.79
CA ALA A 126 8.20 4.03 6.39
C ALA A 126 9.19 4.97 5.72
N SER A 127 9.69 4.56 4.55
CA SER A 127 10.34 5.45 3.57
C SER A 127 9.39 5.77 2.41
N VAL A 128 8.61 4.78 1.97
CA VAL A 128 7.57 4.94 0.95
C VAL A 128 6.28 4.28 1.45
N ILE A 129 5.16 4.95 1.26
CA ILE A 129 3.81 4.42 1.48
C ILE A 129 3.13 4.39 0.11
N LEU A 130 2.76 3.20 -0.35
CA LEU A 130 2.00 3.04 -1.59
C LEU A 130 0.63 2.47 -1.27
N CYS A 131 -0.43 3.17 -1.68
CA CYS A 131 -1.79 2.65 -1.60
C CYS A 131 -2.38 2.46 -2.99
N LYS A 132 -3.07 1.34 -3.21
CA LYS A 132 -3.68 0.93 -4.47
C LYS A 132 -5.21 0.93 -4.34
N THR A 133 -5.93 1.59 -5.27
CA THR A 133 -7.39 1.70 -5.25
C THR A 133 -7.97 1.63 -6.67
N LEU A 134 -9.26 1.34 -6.80
CA LEU A 134 -9.98 1.42 -8.07
C LEU A 134 -10.45 2.86 -8.37
N VAL A 135 -10.48 3.22 -9.65
CA VAL A 135 -10.93 4.56 -10.13
C VAL A 135 -12.37 4.88 -9.78
N LEU A 136 -13.22 3.87 -9.67
CA LEU A 136 -14.65 4.01 -9.31
C LEU A 136 -14.87 4.54 -7.89
N THR A 137 -13.80 4.73 -7.13
CA THR A 137 -13.83 5.38 -5.83
C THR A 137 -14.05 6.88 -6.02
N PRO A 138 -15.06 7.52 -5.39
CA PRO A 138 -15.39 8.92 -5.57
C PRO A 138 -14.17 9.84 -5.37
N ALA A 139 -14.03 10.81 -6.25
CA ALA A 139 -12.93 11.76 -6.24
C ALA A 139 -13.29 13.02 -5.44
N GLY A 140 -13.52 12.91 -4.16
CA GLY A 140 -13.72 14.15 -3.38
C GLY A 140 -14.37 13.94 -2.02
N GLY A 141 -13.66 14.23 -0.97
CA GLY A 141 -14.17 14.31 0.40
C GLY A 141 -14.57 12.99 1.07
N GLU A 142 -14.50 11.89 0.36
CA GLU A 142 -14.85 10.57 0.88
C GLU A 142 -13.61 9.72 1.16
N THR A 143 -13.76 8.82 2.13
CA THR A 143 -12.74 7.83 2.48
C THR A 143 -12.43 6.93 1.28
N ILE A 144 -11.16 6.83 0.90
CA ILE A 144 -10.69 6.02 -0.23
C ILE A 144 -10.42 4.59 0.26
N PRO A 145 -11.19 3.56 -0.21
CA PRO A 145 -10.86 2.18 0.07
C PRO A 145 -9.61 1.76 -0.72
N ALA A 146 -8.54 1.37 -0.03
CA ALA A 146 -7.29 0.99 -0.68
C ALA A 146 -6.60 -0.15 0.07
N SER A 147 -5.73 -0.89 -0.65
CA SER A 147 -4.71 -1.75 -0.05
C SER A 147 -3.40 -1.00 0.04
N CYS A 148 -2.79 -0.98 1.22
CA CYS A 148 -1.60 -0.17 1.47
C CYS A 148 -0.36 -1.03 1.77
N PHE A 149 0.74 -0.64 1.15
CA PHE A 149 2.05 -1.28 1.23
C PHE A 149 3.10 -0.26 1.65
N VAL A 150 3.97 -0.64 2.55
CA VAL A 150 4.97 0.26 3.12
C VAL A 150 6.36 -0.28 2.89
N LEU A 151 7.25 0.51 2.31
CA LEU A 151 8.67 0.20 2.24
C LEU A 151 9.34 0.55 3.56
N VAL A 152 9.91 -0.45 4.20
CA VAL A 152 10.69 -0.30 5.44
C VAL A 152 12.10 -0.83 5.24
N GLY A 153 13.03 -0.40 6.09
CA GLY A 153 14.45 -0.76 5.99
C GLY A 153 15.34 0.43 5.62
N GLY A 154 16.57 0.16 5.25
CA GLY A 154 17.62 1.17 5.07
C GLY A 154 18.53 1.27 6.30
N ASN A 155 19.54 2.16 6.28
CA ASN A 155 20.51 2.31 7.34
C ASN A 155 21.22 0.99 7.73
N GLY A 156 21.49 0.14 6.73
CA GLY A 156 22.12 -1.17 6.92
C GLY A 156 21.14 -2.35 7.02
N GLU A 157 19.87 -2.11 7.17
CA GLU A 157 18.84 -3.17 7.10
C GLU A 157 18.35 -3.37 5.65
N PRO A 158 18.05 -4.62 5.23
CA PRO A 158 17.45 -4.89 3.93
C PRO A 158 16.09 -4.19 3.79
N PHE A 159 15.84 -3.64 2.61
CA PHE A 159 14.51 -3.14 2.28
C PHE A 159 13.52 -4.28 2.13
N ARG A 160 12.34 -4.11 2.72
CA ARG A 160 11.22 -5.04 2.60
C ARG A 160 9.90 -4.28 2.45
N THR A 161 8.96 -4.90 1.76
CA THR A 161 7.56 -4.45 1.75
C THR A 161 6.85 -4.97 3.00
N VAL A 162 6.03 -4.13 3.60
CA VAL A 162 5.06 -4.51 4.63
C VAL A 162 3.68 -4.26 4.05
N ASN A 163 2.88 -5.31 3.96
CA ASN A 163 1.48 -5.22 3.60
C ASN A 163 0.68 -4.88 4.87
N ASP A 164 0.11 -3.66 4.94
CA ASP A 164 -0.61 -3.20 6.14
C ASP A 164 -1.89 -4.01 6.36
N ASP A 165 -2.63 -4.31 5.28
CA ASP A 165 -3.86 -5.10 5.35
C ASP A 165 -3.60 -6.49 5.95
N ASP A 166 -2.56 -7.16 5.44
CA ASP A 166 -2.14 -8.49 5.88
C ASP A 166 -1.69 -8.47 7.35
N GLY A 167 -0.83 -7.52 7.71
CA GLY A 167 -0.35 -7.37 9.07
C GLY A 167 -1.47 -7.12 10.09
N MET A 168 -2.48 -6.31 9.73
CA MET A 168 -3.64 -6.05 10.58
C MET A 168 -4.48 -7.31 10.80
N VAL A 169 -4.71 -8.11 9.75
CA VAL A 169 -5.46 -9.37 9.83
C VAL A 169 -4.67 -10.43 10.59
N PHE A 170 -3.38 -10.57 10.29
CA PHE A 170 -2.49 -11.53 10.95
C PHE A 170 -2.38 -11.31 12.46
N LEU A 171 -2.35 -10.06 12.90
CA LEU A 171 -2.30 -9.71 14.32
C LEU A 171 -3.68 -9.69 15.00
N GLY A 172 -4.76 -10.00 14.28
CA GLY A 172 -6.14 -9.98 14.81
C GLY A 172 -6.66 -8.56 15.10
N LEU A 173 -6.02 -7.54 14.56
CA LEU A 173 -6.37 -6.12 14.76
C LEU A 173 -7.45 -5.63 13.79
N ALA A 174 -7.74 -6.43 12.78
CA ALA A 174 -8.85 -6.29 11.85
C ALA A 174 -9.33 -7.67 11.40
N THR A 175 -10.56 -7.75 10.93
CA THR A 175 -11.12 -8.96 10.33
C THR A 175 -11.49 -8.73 8.87
N ILE A 176 -11.55 -9.81 8.11
CA ILE A 176 -12.01 -9.76 6.71
C ILE A 176 -13.51 -9.50 6.70
N GLY A 177 -13.93 -8.41 6.06
CA GLY A 177 -15.33 -8.09 5.85
C GLY A 177 -16.02 -9.12 4.95
N ARG A 178 -17.31 -9.32 5.13
CA ARG A 178 -18.13 -10.22 4.32
C ARG A 178 -19.19 -9.45 3.54
N THR A 179 -19.57 -9.97 2.39
CA THR A 179 -20.70 -9.51 1.60
C THR A 179 -22.02 -9.98 2.24
N LYS A 180 -23.16 -9.49 1.77
CA LYS A 180 -24.49 -9.90 2.29
C LYS A 180 -24.78 -11.40 2.14
N ASP A 181 -24.19 -12.03 1.13
CA ASP A 181 -24.26 -13.47 0.84
C ASP A 181 -23.13 -14.27 1.53
N GLY A 182 -22.40 -13.66 2.47
CA GLY A 182 -21.41 -14.31 3.31
C GLY A 182 -20.02 -14.51 2.66
N ARG A 183 -19.83 -14.12 1.38
CA ARG A 183 -18.54 -14.25 0.70
C ARG A 183 -17.50 -13.29 1.28
N SER A 184 -16.26 -13.73 1.32
CA SER A 184 -15.12 -12.91 1.71
C SER A 184 -14.96 -11.71 0.77
N ARG A 185 -14.67 -10.53 1.34
CA ARG A 185 -14.27 -9.35 0.57
C ARG A 185 -12.78 -9.32 0.26
N ARG A 186 -12.00 -10.17 0.93
CA ARG A 186 -10.54 -10.28 0.81
C ARG A 186 -10.11 -11.75 0.86
N PRO A 187 -10.44 -12.54 -0.19
CA PRO A 187 -10.01 -13.94 -0.25
C PRO A 187 -8.48 -14.10 -0.22
N ASP A 188 -7.75 -13.09 -0.68
CA ASP A 188 -6.29 -12.98 -0.64
C ASP A 188 -5.71 -12.97 0.79
N LEU A 189 -6.48 -12.62 1.82
CA LEU A 189 -6.05 -12.56 3.22
C LEU A 189 -6.58 -13.70 4.09
N GLU A 190 -7.32 -14.65 3.53
CA GLU A 190 -7.90 -15.76 4.31
C GLU A 190 -6.84 -16.67 4.94
N GLU A 191 -5.72 -16.86 4.26
CA GLU A 191 -4.59 -17.63 4.80
C GLU A 191 -4.00 -16.93 6.04
N SER A 192 -3.75 -15.63 5.97
CA SER A 192 -3.24 -14.86 7.11
C SER A 192 -4.18 -14.88 8.30
N GLN A 193 -5.50 -14.80 8.06
CA GLN A 193 -6.49 -14.93 9.12
C GLN A 193 -6.50 -16.34 9.73
N SER A 194 -6.32 -17.38 8.92
CA SER A 194 -6.22 -18.76 9.40
C SER A 194 -4.96 -18.98 10.24
N LEU A 195 -3.82 -18.46 9.79
CA LEU A 195 -2.55 -18.52 10.51
C LEU A 195 -2.64 -17.78 11.85
N SER A 196 -3.22 -16.58 11.86
CA SER A 196 -3.49 -15.81 13.07
C SER A 196 -4.20 -16.65 14.14
N ARG A 197 -5.31 -17.28 13.77
CA ARG A 197 -6.07 -18.16 14.66
C ARG A 197 -5.26 -19.36 15.13
N SER A 198 -4.46 -19.99 14.25
CA SER A 198 -3.63 -21.15 14.59
C SER A 198 -2.55 -20.81 15.60
N MET A 199 -2.02 -19.59 15.57
CA MET A 199 -1.04 -19.07 16.52
C MET A 199 -1.66 -18.60 17.84
N GLY A 200 -2.97 -18.75 18.00
CA GLY A 200 -3.68 -18.43 19.23
C GLY A 200 -3.99 -16.94 19.41
N VAL A 201 -4.03 -16.19 18.31
CA VAL A 201 -4.69 -14.89 18.30
C VAL A 201 -6.20 -15.16 18.31
N GLN A 202 -6.85 -14.84 19.40
CA GLN A 202 -8.28 -15.11 19.62
C GLN A 202 -8.97 -13.80 20.00
N ASP A 203 -10.22 -13.70 19.58
CA ASP A 203 -11.12 -12.71 20.15
C ASP A 203 -11.24 -13.01 21.66
N ALA A 204 -11.02 -12.02 22.51
CA ALA A 204 -11.29 -12.15 23.93
C ALA A 204 -12.82 -12.02 24.08
N ASP A 205 -13.50 -13.10 24.46
CA ASP A 205 -14.92 -13.12 24.81
C ASP A 205 -15.23 -12.18 25.97
#